data_a075dfa0cb8edf933235408a00b13777
#
_entry.id   a075dfa0cb8edf933235408a00b13777
#
_cell.length_a   1.000
_cell.length_b   1.000
_cell.length_c   1.000
_cell.angle_alpha   90.00
_cell.angle_beta   90.00
_cell.angle_gamma   90.00
#
_symmetry.space_group_name_H-M   'P 1'
#
loop_
_entity.id
_entity.type
_entity.pdbx_description
1 polymer ?
#
loop_
_entity_poly.entity_id
_entity_poly.type
_entity_poly.pdbx_seq_one_letter_code
_entity_poly.pdbx_strand_id
1 'polypeptide(L)'
;MKRYQHVEFSELPAIECCCGTTRRAFADLPDAPASAHYLEVKEEPTSHYHLKTTEIYVVLEGEGFLELDGELLPVKPLSTIMIRPGCRHRAIGRMKILNIPVPKHDDADFHYDEGAAKPGEIPVH
;
A
#
# COMPACT_ATOMS: atom_id res chain seq x y z
N MET A 1 23.58 -1.01 -22.99
CA MET A 1 22.73 -0.62 -21.85
C MET A 1 21.45 -1.45 -21.83
N LYS A 2 21.13 -2.04 -20.72
CA LYS A 2 19.84 -2.74 -20.56
C LYS A 2 18.72 -1.73 -20.40
N ARG A 3 17.62 -1.98 -21.10
CA ARG A 3 16.41 -1.16 -21.00
C ARG A 3 15.36 -1.78 -20.10
N TYR A 4 15.76 -2.70 -19.23
CA TYR A 4 14.89 -3.32 -18.24
C TYR A 4 15.64 -3.54 -16.94
N GLN A 5 14.88 -3.68 -15.86
CA GLN A 5 15.35 -4.08 -14.54
C GLN A 5 14.51 -5.28 -14.08
N HIS A 6 15.12 -6.18 -13.36
CA HIS A 6 14.43 -7.36 -12.86
C HIS A 6 14.83 -7.61 -11.41
N VAL A 7 13.82 -7.82 -10.57
CA VAL A 7 14.00 -8.28 -9.19
C VAL A 7 12.96 -9.35 -8.89
N GLU A 8 13.27 -10.19 -7.90
CA GLU A 8 12.30 -11.12 -7.31
C GLU A 8 11.95 -10.60 -5.93
N PHE A 9 10.67 -10.44 -5.62
CA PHE A 9 10.27 -9.98 -4.29
C PHE A 9 10.81 -10.88 -3.18
N SER A 10 10.90 -12.18 -3.43
CA SER A 10 11.42 -13.14 -2.46
C SER A 10 12.87 -12.87 -2.05
N GLU A 11 13.63 -12.16 -2.88
CA GLU A 11 15.03 -11.84 -2.63
C GLU A 11 15.23 -10.45 -2.02
N LEU A 12 14.17 -9.66 -1.92
CA LEU A 12 14.22 -8.33 -1.34
C LEU A 12 13.97 -8.41 0.18
N PRO A 13 14.57 -7.49 0.96
CA PRO A 13 14.32 -7.48 2.40
C PRO A 13 12.87 -7.11 2.71
N ALA A 14 12.30 -7.76 3.71
CA ALA A 14 11.00 -7.37 4.24
C ALA A 14 11.20 -6.19 5.20
N ILE A 15 10.45 -5.12 4.97
CA ILE A 15 10.53 -3.89 5.75
C ILE A 15 9.21 -3.72 6.50
N GLU A 16 9.29 -3.40 7.79
CA GLU A 16 8.09 -3.07 8.57
C GLU A 16 7.50 -1.75 8.08
N CYS A 17 6.19 -1.72 7.93
CA CYS A 17 5.47 -0.50 7.57
C CYS A 17 4.18 -0.39 8.37
N CYS A 18 3.46 0.73 8.19
CA CYS A 18 2.20 0.99 8.90
C CYS A 18 1.14 -0.10 8.70
N CYS A 19 1.20 -0.82 7.60
CA CYS A 19 0.17 -1.78 7.21
C CYS A 19 0.58 -3.23 7.44
N GLY A 20 1.85 -3.48 7.77
CA GLY A 20 2.41 -4.82 7.92
C GLY A 20 3.85 -4.85 7.46
N THR A 21 4.18 -5.75 6.53
CA THR A 21 5.52 -5.80 5.94
C THR A 21 5.44 -5.54 4.44
N THR A 22 6.48 -4.92 3.90
CA THR A 22 6.56 -4.62 2.47
C THR A 22 7.93 -5.00 1.92
N ARG A 23 7.96 -5.44 0.66
CA ARG A 23 9.18 -5.64 -0.12
C ARG A 23 9.09 -4.71 -1.32
N ARG A 24 10.09 -3.86 -1.49
CA ARG A 24 10.02 -2.73 -2.42
C ARG A 24 10.97 -2.91 -3.60
N ALA A 25 10.41 -3.01 -4.79
CA ALA A 25 11.17 -3.07 -6.03
C ALA A 25 11.25 -1.68 -6.65
N PHE A 26 12.44 -1.31 -7.10
CA PHE A 26 12.73 -0.08 -7.86
C PHE A 26 12.57 1.23 -7.08
N ALA A 27 12.32 1.17 -5.79
CA ALA A 27 12.17 2.38 -4.97
C ALA A 27 13.48 3.16 -4.87
N ASP A 28 14.62 2.47 -4.95
CA ASP A 28 15.95 3.08 -4.84
C ASP A 28 16.57 3.48 -6.19
N LEU A 29 15.87 3.25 -7.30
CA LEU A 29 16.35 3.67 -8.62
C LEU A 29 16.02 5.14 -8.84
N PRO A 30 17.02 6.03 -9.01
CA PRO A 30 16.76 7.47 -9.09
C PRO A 30 15.85 7.89 -10.24
N ASP A 31 15.89 7.19 -11.36
CA ASP A 31 15.15 7.51 -12.58
C ASP A 31 13.87 6.67 -12.77
N ALA A 32 13.53 5.81 -11.83
CA ALA A 32 12.34 4.99 -11.96
C ALA A 32 11.08 5.86 -11.88
N PRO A 33 10.14 5.73 -12.83
CA PRO A 33 8.90 6.50 -12.80
C PRO A 33 7.90 5.98 -11.78
N ALA A 34 8.06 4.74 -11.33
CA ALA A 34 7.19 4.07 -10.39
C ALA A 34 8.00 3.06 -9.61
N SER A 35 7.44 2.58 -8.50
CA SER A 35 7.98 1.43 -7.78
C SER A 35 6.90 0.36 -7.67
N ALA A 36 7.28 -0.84 -7.25
CA ALA A 36 6.35 -1.94 -7.04
C ALA A 36 6.60 -2.54 -5.66
N HIS A 37 5.56 -2.67 -4.87
CA HIS A 37 5.67 -3.13 -3.49
C HIS A 37 4.81 -4.37 -3.28
N TYR A 38 5.41 -5.40 -2.74
CA TYR A 38 4.69 -6.59 -2.29
C TYR A 38 4.39 -6.41 -0.81
N LEU A 39 3.12 -6.21 -0.51
CA LEU A 39 2.64 -5.86 0.82
C LEU A 39 1.92 -7.05 1.46
N GLU A 40 2.36 -7.44 2.64
CA GLU A 40 1.62 -8.37 3.49
C GLU A 40 0.94 -7.57 4.58
N VAL A 41 -0.38 -7.44 4.45
CA VAL A 41 -1.19 -6.67 5.40
C VAL A 41 -1.40 -7.49 6.65
N LYS A 42 -1.13 -6.88 7.80
CA LYS A 42 -1.41 -7.41 9.12
C LYS A 42 -2.60 -6.67 9.74
N GLU A 43 -2.86 -6.94 10.99
CA GLU A 43 -4.01 -6.37 11.68
C GLU A 43 -3.86 -4.88 11.96
N GLU A 44 -5.00 -4.16 11.97
CA GLU A 44 -5.17 -2.81 12.49
C GLU A 44 -4.19 -1.76 11.95
N PRO A 45 -4.10 -1.57 10.64
CA PRO A 45 -3.24 -0.54 10.08
C PRO A 45 -3.78 0.85 10.41
N THR A 46 -2.88 1.83 10.41
CA THR A 46 -3.25 3.22 10.58
C THR A 46 -3.62 3.84 9.23
N SER A 47 -4.73 4.58 9.21
CA SER A 47 -5.13 5.32 8.01
C SER A 47 -4.08 6.38 7.66
N HIS A 48 -3.78 6.51 6.37
CA HIS A 48 -2.78 7.44 5.87
C HIS A 48 -3.15 7.93 4.48
N TYR A 49 -2.40 8.89 3.98
CA TYR A 49 -2.60 9.44 2.64
C TYR A 49 -1.28 9.97 2.07
N HIS A 50 -1.29 10.21 0.76
CA HIS A 50 -0.18 10.81 0.03
C HIS A 50 -0.69 12.05 -0.69
N LEU A 51 0.16 13.06 -0.82
CA LEU A 51 -0.22 14.32 -1.51
C LEU A 51 0.16 14.33 -2.98
N LYS A 52 1.17 13.56 -3.36
CA LYS A 52 1.71 13.55 -4.74
C LYS A 52 1.51 12.22 -5.44
N THR A 53 1.41 11.14 -4.69
CA THR A 53 1.47 9.78 -5.21
C THR A 53 0.08 9.23 -5.44
N THR A 54 -0.12 8.63 -6.60
CA THR A 54 -1.25 7.73 -6.89
C THR A 54 -0.77 6.32 -6.65
N GLU A 55 -1.58 5.50 -5.99
CA GLU A 55 -1.25 4.10 -5.78
C GLU A 55 -2.26 3.20 -6.49
N ILE A 56 -1.76 2.12 -7.08
CA ILE A 56 -2.62 1.09 -7.64
C ILE A 56 -2.44 -0.16 -6.78
N TYR A 57 -3.52 -0.60 -6.16
CA TYR A 57 -3.55 -1.82 -5.37
C TYR A 57 -4.18 -2.95 -6.15
N VAL A 58 -3.53 -4.11 -6.17
CA VAL A 58 -4.11 -5.35 -6.67
C VAL A 58 -4.04 -6.37 -5.55
N VAL A 59 -5.18 -6.85 -5.10
CA VAL A 59 -5.22 -7.89 -4.07
C VAL A 59 -4.78 -9.21 -4.71
N LEU A 60 -3.74 -9.84 -4.15
CA LEU A 60 -3.20 -11.09 -4.66
C LEU A 60 -3.77 -12.30 -3.92
N GLU A 61 -3.87 -12.21 -2.61
CA GLU A 61 -4.38 -13.28 -1.76
C GLU A 61 -5.16 -12.69 -0.58
N GLY A 62 -6.11 -13.46 -0.07
CA GLY A 62 -6.88 -13.09 1.10
C GLY A 62 -8.09 -12.24 0.76
N GLU A 63 -8.83 -11.89 1.78
CA GLU A 63 -10.04 -11.08 1.68
C GLU A 63 -10.08 -10.10 2.84
N GLY A 64 -10.74 -8.99 2.65
CA GLY A 64 -10.89 -7.99 3.67
C GLY A 64 -11.57 -6.75 3.13
N PHE A 65 -11.17 -5.61 3.64
CA PHE A 65 -11.74 -4.33 3.26
C PHE A 65 -10.62 -3.33 2.98
N LEU A 66 -10.91 -2.38 2.09
CA LEU A 66 -10.19 -1.12 2.04
C LEU A 66 -11.12 -0.04 2.58
N GLU A 67 -10.65 0.72 3.55
CA GLU A 67 -11.32 1.94 3.97
C GLU A 67 -10.73 3.08 3.15
N LEU A 68 -11.60 3.76 2.40
CA LEU A 68 -11.22 4.81 1.45
C LEU A 68 -12.07 6.05 1.74
N ASP A 69 -11.45 7.09 2.29
CA ASP A 69 -12.16 8.30 2.73
C ASP A 69 -13.38 7.98 3.60
N GLY A 70 -13.23 7.01 4.51
CA GLY A 70 -14.29 6.59 5.43
C GLY A 70 -15.26 5.54 4.88
N GLU A 71 -15.18 5.20 3.61
CA GLU A 71 -16.01 4.13 3.03
C GLU A 71 -15.31 2.78 3.13
N LEU A 72 -16.04 1.76 3.52
CA LEU A 72 -15.54 0.39 3.57
C LEU A 72 -15.88 -0.33 2.26
N LEU A 73 -14.85 -0.67 1.51
CA LEU A 73 -14.97 -1.41 0.26
C LEU A 73 -14.51 -2.85 0.51
N PRO A 74 -15.40 -3.85 0.36
CA PRO A 74 -14.96 -5.25 0.44
C PRO A 74 -14.10 -5.59 -0.76
N VAL A 75 -13.00 -6.30 -0.51
CA VAL A 75 -12.05 -6.70 -1.56
C VAL A 75 -11.70 -8.17 -1.45
N LYS A 76 -11.31 -8.75 -2.57
CA LYS A 76 -10.97 -10.15 -2.74
C LYS A 76 -9.85 -10.27 -3.77
N PRO A 77 -9.28 -11.47 -4.00
CA PRO A 77 -8.23 -11.61 -5.01
C PRO A 77 -8.64 -11.02 -6.36
N LEU A 78 -7.72 -10.26 -6.93
CA LEU A 78 -7.83 -9.49 -8.17
C LEU A 78 -8.67 -8.21 -8.09
N SER A 79 -9.25 -7.89 -6.93
CA SER A 79 -9.78 -6.53 -6.74
C SER A 79 -8.66 -5.53 -7.01
N THR A 80 -8.95 -4.54 -7.83
CA THR A 80 -7.97 -3.55 -8.29
C THR A 80 -8.51 -2.16 -8.00
N ILE A 81 -7.74 -1.37 -7.27
CA ILE A 81 -8.18 -0.06 -6.77
C ILE A 81 -7.12 0.97 -7.10
N MET A 82 -7.55 2.11 -7.62
CA MET A 82 -6.68 3.27 -7.79
C MET A 82 -6.94 4.25 -6.66
N ILE A 83 -5.91 4.57 -5.90
CA ILE A 83 -5.99 5.48 -4.76
C ILE A 83 -5.27 6.77 -5.16
N ARG A 84 -6.05 7.83 -5.34
CA ARG A 84 -5.53 9.12 -5.79
C ARG A 84 -4.96 9.94 -4.65
N PRO A 85 -4.11 10.94 -4.94
CA PRO A 85 -3.58 11.82 -3.89
C PRO A 85 -4.69 12.41 -3.03
N GLY A 86 -4.44 12.46 -1.73
CA GLY A 86 -5.39 12.97 -0.75
C GLY A 86 -6.36 11.96 -0.18
N CYS A 87 -6.58 10.84 -0.85
CA CYS A 87 -7.49 9.80 -0.35
C CYS A 87 -6.92 9.16 0.91
N ARG A 88 -7.64 9.25 2.02
CA ARG A 88 -7.30 8.57 3.28
C ARG A 88 -7.64 7.11 3.14
N HIS A 89 -6.69 6.24 3.45
CA HIS A 89 -6.90 4.82 3.21
C HIS A 89 -6.14 3.93 4.19
N ARG A 90 -6.69 2.74 4.37
CA ARG A 90 -6.03 1.63 5.06
C ARG A 90 -6.64 0.32 4.59
N ALA A 91 -5.83 -0.73 4.58
CA ALA A 91 -6.29 -2.09 4.30
C ALA A 91 -6.59 -2.80 5.61
N ILE A 92 -7.73 -3.45 5.71
CA ILE A 92 -8.20 -4.14 6.91
C ILE A 92 -8.41 -5.62 6.57
N GLY A 93 -7.74 -6.48 7.32
CA GLY A 93 -7.78 -7.92 7.11
C GLY A 93 -6.42 -8.48 6.71
N ARG A 94 -6.32 -9.79 6.61
CA ARG A 94 -5.08 -10.46 6.21
C ARG A 94 -5.07 -10.65 4.72
N MET A 95 -4.24 -9.88 4.04
CA MET A 95 -4.16 -9.89 2.59
C MET A 95 -2.72 -9.73 2.12
N LYS A 96 -2.48 -10.20 0.91
CA LYS A 96 -1.26 -9.88 0.16
C LYS A 96 -1.67 -9.00 -1.00
N ILE A 97 -1.02 -7.84 -1.10
CA ILE A 97 -1.39 -6.79 -2.06
C ILE A 97 -0.16 -6.38 -2.85
N LEU A 98 -0.31 -6.28 -4.17
CA LEU A 98 0.65 -5.59 -5.00
C LEU A 98 0.27 -4.12 -5.02
N ASN A 99 1.19 -3.25 -4.60
CA ASN A 99 1.01 -1.81 -4.62
C ASN A 99 2.00 -1.19 -5.61
N ILE A 100 1.50 -0.36 -6.52
CA ILE A 100 2.32 0.35 -7.49
C ILE A 100 2.16 1.84 -7.28
N PRO A 101 3.09 2.49 -6.55
CA PRO A 101 3.11 3.95 -6.40
C PRO A 101 3.62 4.64 -7.67
N VAL A 102 2.92 5.71 -8.08
CA VAL A 102 3.30 6.56 -9.21
C VAL A 102 3.13 8.02 -8.80
N PRO A 103 4.19 8.83 -8.76
CA PRO A 103 5.61 8.47 -8.94
C PRO A 103 6.07 7.45 -7.90
N LYS A 104 7.30 6.97 -8.06
CA LYS A 104 7.82 5.94 -7.15
C LYS A 104 7.74 6.39 -5.69
N HIS A 105 7.72 5.40 -4.80
CA HIS A 105 7.59 5.64 -3.36
C HIS A 105 8.56 6.71 -2.85
N ASP A 106 8.03 7.61 -2.04
CA ASP A 106 8.76 8.67 -1.36
C ASP A 106 8.30 8.71 0.09
N ASP A 107 9.19 8.37 1.02
CA ASP A 107 8.88 8.36 2.45
C ASP A 107 8.44 9.75 2.96
N ALA A 108 8.90 10.82 2.31
CA ALA A 108 8.52 12.18 2.68
C ALA A 108 7.07 12.51 2.32
N ASP A 109 6.44 11.74 1.44
CA ASP A 109 5.04 11.92 1.03
C ASP A 109 4.12 10.91 1.71
N PHE A 110 4.39 10.60 2.95
CA PHE A 110 3.56 9.71 3.77
C PHE A 110 3.02 10.51 4.95
N HIS A 111 1.70 10.57 5.07
CA HIS A 111 1.03 11.36 6.10
C HIS A 111 -0.02 10.52 6.82
N TYR A 112 -0.02 10.56 8.14
CA TYR A 112 -1.06 9.92 8.91
C TYR A 112 -2.33 10.77 8.93
N ASP A 113 -3.47 10.10 8.84
CA ASP A 113 -4.78 10.73 9.02
C ASP A 113 -5.03 10.87 10.53
N GLU A 114 -4.75 12.04 11.07
CA GLU A 114 -4.84 12.30 12.52
C GLU A 114 -6.26 12.19 13.06
N GLY A 115 -7.26 12.32 12.19
CA GLY A 115 -8.66 12.19 12.58
C GLY A 115 -9.18 10.76 12.56
N ALA A 116 -8.39 9.78 12.10
CA ALA A 116 -8.82 8.40 11.99
C ALA A 116 -8.66 7.64 13.31
N ALA A 117 -9.42 6.56 13.47
CA ALA A 117 -9.24 5.63 14.57
C ALA A 117 -7.84 5.01 14.49
N LYS A 118 -7.19 4.88 15.64
CA LYS A 118 -5.87 4.26 15.76
C LYS A 118 -5.99 2.74 15.78
N PRO A 119 -4.88 2.01 15.54
CA PRO A 119 -4.88 0.56 15.74
C PRO A 119 -5.43 0.20 17.12
N GLY A 120 -6.34 -0.78 17.17
CA GLY A 120 -7.06 -1.15 18.39
C GLY A 120 -8.34 -0.38 18.64
N GLU A 121 -8.57 0.72 17.93
CA GLU A 121 -9.76 1.57 18.05
C GLU A 121 -10.68 1.44 16.83
N ILE A 122 -10.36 0.55 15.89
CA ILE A 122 -11.11 0.39 14.66
C ILE A 122 -12.50 -0.19 14.99
N PRO A 123 -13.59 0.46 14.55
CA PRO A 123 -14.93 -0.07 14.78
C PRO A 123 -15.10 -1.45 14.16
N VAL A 124 -15.86 -2.31 14.85
CA VAL A 124 -16.21 -3.64 14.34
C VAL A 124 -17.37 -3.47 13.35
N HIS A 125 -17.15 -3.95 12.15
CA HIS A 125 -18.15 -3.86 11.09
C HIS A 125 -18.68 -5.22 10.70
#